data_15097073eed6fefe7db6ae37fa31763e
#
_entry.id   15097073eed6fefe7db6ae37fa31763e
#
_cell.length_a   1.000
_cell.length_b   1.000
_cell.length_c   1.000
_cell.angle_alpha   90.00
_cell.angle_beta   90.00
_cell.angle_gamma   90.00
#
_symmetry.space_group_name_H-M   'P 1'
#
loop_
_entity.id
_entity.type
_entity.pdbx_description
1 polymer ?
#
loop_
_entity_poly.entity_id
_entity_poly.type
_entity_poly.pdbx_seq_one_letter_code
_entity_poly.pdbx_strand_id
1 'polypeptide(L)'
;GTDMQHRFFALISRMRYIARWGLMRNTFQENIQEHSHMVAVLAHALALIERDILGGTADPDRCATAALFHDASEILTGDLPTPIKYYNPEIKKAYKQVEAVSCEKLLALLPAELRPSYAPLLLESDEAVAVIVKAADKLSAYLKCVEELKAGNTEFAQAEKQTYKALVDMKLPCLDYFMEHFLESFRLTLDEL
;
A
#
# COMPACT_ATOMS: atom_id res chain seq x y z
N GLY A 1 6.51 7.73 35.77
CA GLY A 1 7.30 6.61 35.38
C GLY A 1 7.40 6.44 33.89
N THR A 2 8.24 5.53 33.47
CA THR A 2 8.45 5.18 32.06
C THR A 2 7.18 4.71 31.36
N ASP A 3 6.18 4.24 32.13
CA ASP A 3 4.90 3.77 31.60
C ASP A 3 4.04 4.88 31.01
N MET A 4 4.45 6.14 31.21
CA MET A 4 3.75 7.30 30.65
C MET A 4 4.13 7.59 29.19
N GLN A 5 5.16 6.92 28.67
CA GLN A 5 5.58 7.12 27.28
C GLN A 5 4.69 6.33 26.32
N HIS A 6 4.20 6.99 25.28
CA HIS A 6 3.41 6.38 24.23
C HIS A 6 4.30 5.88 23.09
N ARG A 7 4.16 4.61 22.72
CA ARG A 7 5.09 3.90 21.84
C ARG A 7 4.67 3.83 20.38
N PHE A 8 3.53 4.40 20.03
CA PHE A 8 2.97 4.30 18.69
C PHE A 8 3.98 4.73 17.61
N PHE A 9 4.54 5.92 17.75
CA PHE A 9 5.44 6.44 16.70
C PHE A 9 6.78 5.72 16.66
N ALA A 10 7.27 5.23 17.79
CA ALA A 10 8.47 4.41 17.80
C ALA A 10 8.27 3.11 17.02
N LEU A 11 7.07 2.52 17.10
CA LEU A 11 6.73 1.34 16.29
C LEU A 11 6.50 1.69 14.84
N ILE A 12 5.78 2.77 14.53
CA ILE A 12 5.59 3.21 13.14
C ILE A 12 6.94 3.41 12.44
N SER A 13 7.92 3.99 13.13
CA SER A 13 9.26 4.19 12.55
C SER A 13 9.97 2.90 12.17
N ARG A 14 9.52 1.76 12.70
CA ARG A 14 10.10 0.45 12.39
C ARG A 14 9.61 -0.15 11.08
N MET A 15 8.66 0.45 10.41
CA MET A 15 8.24 0.03 9.08
C MET A 15 9.41 -0.01 8.10
N ARG A 16 10.44 0.81 8.32
CA ARG A 16 11.67 0.82 7.51
C ARG A 16 12.48 -0.48 7.57
N TYR A 17 12.29 -1.29 8.62
CA TYR A 17 13.03 -2.54 8.80
C TYR A 17 12.32 -3.77 8.24
N ILE A 18 11.11 -3.61 7.72
CA ILE A 18 10.33 -4.73 7.19
C ILE A 18 10.49 -4.76 5.68
N ALA A 19 11.24 -5.76 5.19
CA ALA A 19 11.49 -5.93 3.77
C ALA A 19 10.25 -6.49 3.06
N ARG A 20 9.98 -5.99 1.86
CA ARG A 20 8.99 -6.55 0.94
C ARG A 20 9.69 -7.49 -0.05
N TRP A 21 8.92 -8.38 -0.68
CA TRP A 21 9.43 -9.33 -1.68
C TRP A 21 10.53 -10.23 -1.11
N GLY A 22 10.36 -10.65 0.15
CA GLY A 22 11.40 -11.36 0.91
C GLY A 22 11.81 -12.71 0.36
N LEU A 23 10.95 -13.36 -0.45
CA LEU A 23 11.26 -14.63 -1.10
C LEU A 23 11.76 -14.47 -2.53
N MET A 24 11.82 -13.23 -3.04
CA MET A 24 12.28 -12.91 -4.38
C MET A 24 13.74 -12.45 -4.34
N ARG A 25 14.49 -12.76 -5.39
CA ARG A 25 15.79 -12.12 -5.61
C ARG A 25 15.54 -10.72 -6.15
N ASN A 26 16.03 -9.71 -5.45
CA ASN A 26 15.83 -8.31 -5.78
C ASN A 26 17.13 -7.67 -6.26
N THR A 27 17.06 -6.79 -7.28
CA THR A 27 18.19 -5.93 -7.67
C THR A 27 18.28 -4.69 -6.80
N PHE A 28 17.15 -4.26 -6.23
CA PHE A 28 17.12 -3.21 -5.22
C PHE A 28 16.10 -3.56 -4.15
N GLN A 29 16.40 -3.20 -2.92
CA GLN A 29 15.54 -3.50 -1.77
C GLN A 29 14.40 -2.51 -1.67
N GLU A 30 13.23 -2.98 -1.23
CA GLU A 30 12.08 -2.16 -0.91
C GLU A 30 11.58 -2.55 0.47
N ASN A 31 11.43 -1.57 1.36
CA ASN A 31 10.82 -1.80 2.68
C ASN A 31 9.38 -1.25 2.70
N ILE A 32 8.67 -1.55 3.78
CA ILE A 32 7.26 -1.16 3.92
C ILE A 32 7.10 0.36 4.00
N GLN A 33 8.06 1.09 4.58
CA GLN A 33 8.01 2.54 4.66
C GLN A 33 8.10 3.17 3.27
N GLU A 34 9.06 2.72 2.45
CA GLU A 34 9.20 3.19 1.07
C GLU A 34 7.95 2.88 0.25
N HIS A 35 7.44 1.67 0.37
CA HIS A 35 6.21 1.26 -0.31
C HIS A 35 5.02 2.13 0.12
N SER A 36 4.83 2.35 1.41
CA SER A 36 3.71 3.15 1.92
C SER A 36 3.79 4.60 1.46
N HIS A 37 5.00 5.16 1.36
CA HIS A 37 5.18 6.48 0.78
C HIS A 37 4.71 6.51 -0.68
N MET A 38 5.15 5.55 -1.49
CA MET A 38 4.76 5.50 -2.90
C MET A 38 3.26 5.25 -3.06
N VAL A 39 2.68 4.39 -2.23
CA VAL A 39 1.22 4.16 -2.24
C VAL A 39 0.47 5.45 -1.91
N ALA A 40 0.97 6.25 -0.97
CA ALA A 40 0.35 7.54 -0.64
C ALA A 40 0.41 8.51 -1.83
N VAL A 41 1.54 8.61 -2.51
CA VAL A 41 1.69 9.44 -3.72
C VAL A 41 0.71 9.00 -4.80
N LEU A 42 0.63 7.69 -5.05
CA LEU A 42 -0.24 7.14 -6.08
C LEU A 42 -1.73 7.27 -5.71
N ALA A 43 -2.10 7.04 -4.45
CA ALA A 43 -3.46 7.19 -3.98
C ALA A 43 -3.94 8.65 -4.13
N HIS A 44 -3.07 9.59 -3.78
CA HIS A 44 -3.35 11.01 -3.97
C HIS A 44 -3.58 11.33 -5.45
N ALA A 45 -2.72 10.83 -6.33
CA ALA A 45 -2.85 11.03 -7.77
C ALA A 45 -4.15 10.44 -8.32
N LEU A 46 -4.49 9.20 -7.94
CA LEU A 46 -5.72 8.55 -8.40
C LEU A 46 -6.97 9.32 -7.94
N ALA A 47 -6.97 9.80 -6.69
CA ALA A 47 -8.08 10.59 -6.16
C ALA A 47 -8.21 11.93 -6.88
N LEU A 48 -7.10 12.59 -7.21
CA LEU A 48 -7.12 13.82 -8.01
C LEU A 48 -7.64 13.57 -9.42
N ILE A 49 -7.24 12.49 -10.06
CA ILE A 49 -7.75 12.11 -11.38
C ILE A 49 -9.28 11.92 -11.32
N GLU A 50 -9.74 11.19 -10.31
CA GLU A 50 -11.17 10.97 -10.13
C GLU A 50 -11.93 12.29 -9.97
N ARG A 51 -11.44 13.17 -9.10
CA ARG A 51 -12.12 14.44 -8.78
C ARG A 51 -11.99 15.45 -9.90
N ASP A 52 -10.77 15.72 -10.38
CA ASP A 52 -10.49 16.87 -11.25
C ASP A 52 -10.60 16.54 -12.73
N ILE A 53 -10.50 15.29 -13.13
CA ILE A 53 -10.58 14.86 -14.53
C ILE A 53 -11.90 14.14 -14.82
N LEU A 54 -12.30 13.23 -13.92
CA LEU A 54 -13.47 12.36 -14.15
C LEU A 54 -14.75 12.87 -13.48
N GLY A 55 -14.68 13.97 -12.73
CA GLY A 55 -15.85 14.59 -12.12
C GLY A 55 -16.43 13.89 -10.90
N GLY A 56 -15.66 13.03 -10.25
CA GLY A 56 -16.04 12.35 -9.02
C GLY A 56 -15.85 13.20 -7.76
N THR A 57 -15.96 12.56 -6.60
CA THR A 57 -15.96 13.22 -5.29
C THR A 57 -14.89 12.69 -4.34
N ALA A 58 -13.86 12.01 -4.84
CA ALA A 58 -12.78 11.49 -4.00
C ALA A 58 -12.09 12.61 -3.21
N ASP A 59 -11.63 12.27 -2.00
CA ASP A 59 -10.83 13.16 -1.16
C ASP A 59 -9.35 12.76 -1.26
N PRO A 60 -8.54 13.52 -2.03
CA PRO A 60 -7.14 13.15 -2.26
C PRO A 60 -6.31 13.13 -0.98
N ASP A 61 -6.50 14.10 -0.09
CA ASP A 61 -5.73 14.19 1.15
C ASP A 61 -6.06 13.03 2.08
N ARG A 62 -7.34 12.68 2.18
CA ARG A 62 -7.78 11.53 2.99
C ARG A 62 -7.25 10.20 2.45
N CYS A 63 -7.27 10.03 1.13
CA CYS A 63 -6.73 8.82 0.50
C CYS A 63 -5.22 8.69 0.72
N ALA A 64 -4.47 9.79 0.55
CA ALA A 64 -3.02 9.79 0.79
C ALA A 64 -2.70 9.45 2.25
N THR A 65 -3.40 10.06 3.19
CA THR A 65 -3.18 9.81 4.62
C THR A 65 -3.50 8.37 4.99
N ALA A 66 -4.61 7.82 4.51
CA ALA A 66 -4.96 6.42 4.73
C ALA A 66 -3.88 5.48 4.19
N ALA A 67 -3.34 5.79 3.02
CA ALA A 67 -2.29 4.99 2.39
C ALA A 67 -1.01 4.91 3.22
N LEU A 68 -0.64 6.00 3.92
CA LEU A 68 0.54 6.02 4.80
C LEU A 68 0.46 4.96 5.91
N PHE A 69 -0.74 4.62 6.35
CA PHE A 69 -0.96 3.71 7.47
C PHE A 69 -1.52 2.35 7.05
N HIS A 70 -1.76 2.12 5.75
CA HIS A 70 -2.47 0.91 5.29
C HIS A 70 -1.76 -0.40 5.64
N ASP A 71 -0.42 -0.39 5.74
CA ASP A 71 0.38 -1.56 6.10
C ASP A 71 0.92 -1.50 7.53
N ALA A 72 0.42 -0.59 8.37
CA ALA A 72 0.92 -0.44 9.74
C ALA A 72 0.80 -1.73 10.57
N SER A 73 -0.22 -2.55 10.32
CA SER A 73 -0.39 -3.83 11.01
C SER A 73 0.80 -4.77 10.82
N GLU A 74 1.55 -4.65 9.72
CA GLU A 74 2.70 -5.49 9.43
C GLU A 74 3.87 -5.27 10.39
N ILE A 75 3.85 -4.19 11.17
CA ILE A 75 4.81 -3.98 12.26
C ILE A 75 4.74 -5.14 13.26
N LEU A 76 3.55 -5.68 13.47
CA LEU A 76 3.30 -6.78 14.41
C LEU A 76 3.23 -8.15 13.73
N THR A 77 2.78 -8.21 12.47
CA THR A 77 2.59 -9.47 11.74
C THR A 77 3.74 -9.84 10.81
N GLY A 78 4.55 -8.85 10.40
CA GLY A 78 5.50 -9.03 9.30
C GLY A 78 4.79 -9.01 7.95
N ASP A 79 5.59 -8.97 6.87
CA ASP A 79 5.08 -9.03 5.51
C ASP A 79 4.92 -10.49 5.08
N LEU A 80 3.66 -10.95 4.96
CA LEU A 80 3.37 -12.30 4.49
C LEU A 80 3.16 -12.29 2.97
N PRO A 81 3.66 -13.33 2.26
CA PRO A 81 3.42 -13.47 0.82
C PRO A 81 1.93 -13.53 0.50
N THR A 82 1.52 -12.84 -0.55
CA THR A 82 0.11 -12.80 -1.00
C THR A 82 -0.51 -14.19 -1.19
N PRO A 83 0.19 -15.20 -1.77
CA PRO A 83 -0.40 -16.54 -1.90
C PRO A 83 -0.78 -17.18 -0.57
N ILE A 84 -0.06 -16.85 0.50
CA ILE A 84 -0.38 -17.37 1.84
C ILE A 84 -1.57 -16.64 2.42
N LYS A 85 -1.61 -15.30 2.29
CA LYS A 85 -2.71 -14.46 2.82
C LYS A 85 -4.06 -14.87 2.24
N TYR A 86 -4.10 -15.26 0.98
CA TYR A 86 -5.33 -15.49 0.23
C TYR A 86 -5.47 -16.93 -0.25
N TYR A 87 -4.83 -17.88 0.45
CA TYR A 87 -4.82 -19.31 0.06
C TYR A 87 -6.23 -19.90 -0.05
N ASN A 88 -7.09 -19.59 0.91
CA ASN A 88 -8.49 -19.95 0.88
C ASN A 88 -9.31 -18.93 1.69
N PRO A 89 -10.67 -18.95 1.61
CA PRO A 89 -11.50 -18.00 2.34
C PRO A 89 -11.31 -18.01 3.86
N GLU A 90 -11.03 -19.17 4.45
CA GLU A 90 -10.82 -19.31 5.89
C GLU A 90 -9.53 -18.62 6.33
N ILE A 91 -8.44 -18.84 5.62
CA ILE A 91 -7.15 -18.20 5.91
C ILE A 91 -7.25 -16.70 5.68
N LYS A 92 -7.90 -16.27 4.58
CA LYS A 92 -8.12 -14.85 4.31
C LYS A 92 -8.86 -14.17 5.44
N LYS A 93 -9.93 -14.79 5.96
CA LYS A 93 -10.71 -14.27 7.07
C LYS A 93 -9.89 -14.20 8.35
N ALA A 94 -9.16 -15.28 8.67
CA ALA A 94 -8.30 -15.35 9.86
C ALA A 94 -7.20 -14.27 9.79
N TYR A 95 -6.58 -14.07 8.63
CA TYR A 95 -5.55 -13.04 8.46
C TYR A 95 -6.13 -11.64 8.67
N LYS A 96 -7.32 -11.34 8.14
CA LYS A 96 -7.98 -10.06 8.36
C LYS A 96 -8.26 -9.81 9.84
N GLN A 97 -8.63 -10.85 10.60
CA GLN A 97 -8.82 -10.72 12.02
C GLN A 97 -7.51 -10.41 12.75
N VAL A 98 -6.41 -11.05 12.35
CA VAL A 98 -5.07 -10.76 12.89
C VAL A 98 -4.67 -9.31 12.61
N GLU A 99 -4.91 -8.83 11.40
CA GLU A 99 -4.65 -7.42 11.04
C GLU A 99 -5.46 -6.46 11.91
N ALA A 100 -6.75 -6.75 12.13
CA ALA A 100 -7.62 -5.91 12.96
C ALA A 100 -7.14 -5.86 14.41
N VAL A 101 -6.77 -7.01 14.98
CA VAL A 101 -6.21 -7.07 16.34
C VAL A 101 -4.91 -6.29 16.44
N SER A 102 -4.06 -6.40 15.43
CA SER A 102 -2.78 -5.66 15.37
C SER A 102 -3.02 -4.15 15.33
N CYS A 103 -3.98 -3.68 14.53
CA CYS A 103 -4.34 -2.27 14.47
C CYS A 103 -4.89 -1.77 15.80
N GLU A 104 -5.72 -2.56 16.48
CA GLU A 104 -6.25 -2.21 17.80
C GLU A 104 -5.14 -2.10 18.84
N LYS A 105 -4.15 -3.00 18.79
CA LYS A 105 -2.98 -2.93 19.67
C LYS A 105 -2.17 -1.66 19.43
N LEU A 106 -1.98 -1.28 18.17
CA LEU A 106 -1.30 -0.04 17.82
C LEU A 106 -2.06 1.18 18.34
N LEU A 107 -3.38 1.21 18.17
CA LEU A 107 -4.23 2.30 18.68
C LEU A 107 -4.10 2.45 20.19
N ALA A 108 -4.02 1.35 20.93
CA ALA A 108 -3.87 1.38 22.38
C ALA A 108 -2.56 2.03 22.84
N LEU A 109 -1.57 2.16 21.97
CA LEU A 109 -0.31 2.80 22.27
C LEU A 109 -0.33 4.33 22.11
N LEU A 110 -1.48 4.87 21.67
CA LEU A 110 -1.70 6.31 21.57
C LEU A 110 -2.43 6.83 22.80
N PRO A 111 -2.25 8.11 23.15
CA PRO A 111 -3.14 8.74 24.14
C PRO A 111 -4.59 8.65 23.68
N ALA A 112 -5.50 8.51 24.64
CA ALA A 112 -6.93 8.32 24.37
C ALA A 112 -7.50 9.42 23.45
N GLU A 113 -7.02 10.63 23.59
CA GLU A 113 -7.48 11.80 22.84
C GLU A 113 -7.17 11.71 21.34
N LEU A 114 -6.13 10.96 20.94
CA LEU A 114 -5.73 10.81 19.56
C LEU A 114 -6.34 9.58 18.87
N ARG A 115 -6.82 8.61 19.65
CA ARG A 115 -7.34 7.35 19.09
C ARG A 115 -8.49 7.55 18.10
N PRO A 116 -9.47 8.43 18.34
CA PRO A 116 -10.55 8.63 17.37
C PRO A 116 -10.07 9.13 16.01
N SER A 117 -8.97 9.90 15.97
CA SER A 117 -8.41 10.42 14.73
C SER A 117 -7.60 9.37 13.97
N TYR A 118 -6.93 8.46 14.68
CA TYR A 118 -6.12 7.40 14.05
C TYR A 118 -6.91 6.14 13.71
N ALA A 119 -7.99 5.85 14.42
CA ALA A 119 -8.77 4.65 14.17
C ALA A 119 -9.21 4.49 12.71
N PRO A 120 -9.76 5.54 12.05
CA PRO A 120 -10.14 5.42 10.63
C PRO A 120 -8.96 5.22 9.69
N LEU A 121 -7.75 5.59 10.09
CA LEU A 121 -6.54 5.43 9.27
C LEU A 121 -5.99 4.01 9.36
N LEU A 122 -6.13 3.36 10.51
CA LEU A 122 -5.64 2.01 10.76
C LEU A 122 -6.71 0.96 10.45
N LEU A 123 -7.98 1.28 10.70
CA LEU A 123 -9.14 0.40 10.52
C LEU A 123 -10.10 1.08 9.53
N GLU A 124 -9.68 1.12 8.26
CA GLU A 124 -10.43 1.84 7.22
C GLU A 124 -11.78 1.21 6.95
N SER A 125 -12.84 1.98 7.11
CA SER A 125 -14.21 1.56 6.87
C SER A 125 -14.89 2.31 5.72
N ASP A 126 -14.25 3.33 5.16
CA ASP A 126 -14.77 4.07 4.01
C ASP A 126 -14.41 3.32 2.72
N GLU A 127 -15.41 2.73 2.08
CA GLU A 127 -15.22 1.94 0.86
C GLU A 127 -14.60 2.75 -0.29
N ALA A 128 -14.97 4.00 -0.44
CA ALA A 128 -14.44 4.86 -1.50
C ALA A 128 -12.93 5.10 -1.32
N VAL A 129 -12.49 5.31 -0.07
CA VAL A 129 -11.07 5.44 0.27
C VAL A 129 -10.36 4.10 0.09
N ALA A 130 -10.94 3.03 0.60
CA ALA A 130 -10.34 1.69 0.54
C ALA A 130 -10.07 1.25 -0.90
N VAL A 131 -10.98 1.50 -1.82
CA VAL A 131 -10.81 1.15 -3.24
C VAL A 131 -9.61 1.87 -3.85
N ILE A 132 -9.46 3.16 -3.59
CA ILE A 132 -8.34 3.96 -4.12
C ILE A 132 -7.03 3.52 -3.51
N VAL A 133 -6.97 3.29 -2.21
CA VAL A 133 -5.75 2.81 -1.54
C VAL A 133 -5.36 1.43 -2.07
N LYS A 134 -6.31 0.53 -2.24
CA LYS A 134 -6.05 -0.80 -2.80
C LYS A 134 -5.52 -0.72 -4.24
N ALA A 135 -6.09 0.16 -5.06
CA ALA A 135 -5.59 0.38 -6.43
C ALA A 135 -4.15 0.90 -6.41
N ALA A 136 -3.86 1.87 -5.56
CA ALA A 136 -2.52 2.43 -5.41
C ALA A 136 -1.51 1.40 -4.90
N ASP A 137 -1.91 0.54 -3.97
CA ASP A 137 -1.09 -0.55 -3.46
C ASP A 137 -0.70 -1.53 -4.58
N LYS A 138 -1.69 -1.98 -5.38
CA LYS A 138 -1.44 -2.86 -6.52
C LYS A 138 -0.60 -2.20 -7.59
N LEU A 139 -0.82 -0.90 -7.84
CA LEU A 139 -0.03 -0.14 -8.79
C LEU A 139 1.43 -0.03 -8.35
N SER A 140 1.69 0.23 -7.09
CA SER A 140 3.04 0.26 -6.53
C SER A 140 3.75 -1.09 -6.69
N ALA A 141 3.05 -2.19 -6.44
CA ALA A 141 3.60 -3.53 -6.65
C ALA A 141 3.95 -3.79 -8.13
N TYR A 142 3.07 -3.37 -9.03
CA TYR A 142 3.32 -3.48 -10.47
C TYR A 142 4.56 -2.67 -10.88
N LEU A 143 4.70 -1.45 -10.38
CA LEU A 143 5.85 -0.61 -10.70
C LEU A 143 7.17 -1.21 -10.21
N LYS A 144 7.19 -1.87 -9.07
CA LYS A 144 8.36 -2.64 -8.61
C LYS A 144 8.73 -3.71 -9.63
N CYS A 145 7.76 -4.44 -10.14
CA CYS A 145 7.99 -5.46 -11.16
C CYS A 145 8.54 -4.86 -12.46
N VAL A 146 8.00 -3.73 -12.89
CA VAL A 146 8.46 -3.02 -14.11
C VAL A 146 9.93 -2.62 -13.96
N GLU A 147 10.29 -2.03 -12.82
CA GLU A 147 11.66 -1.58 -12.58
C GLU A 147 12.65 -2.74 -12.48
N GLU A 148 12.25 -3.85 -11.85
CA GLU A 148 13.09 -5.06 -11.78
C GLU A 148 13.32 -5.67 -13.16
N LEU A 149 12.30 -5.77 -13.98
CA LEU A 149 12.43 -6.27 -15.35
C LEU A 149 13.30 -5.34 -16.20
N LYS A 150 13.14 -4.03 -16.03
CA LYS A 150 13.99 -3.04 -16.72
C LYS A 150 15.47 -3.22 -16.34
N ALA A 151 15.76 -3.62 -15.11
CA ALA A 151 17.10 -3.92 -14.63
C ALA A 151 17.60 -5.31 -15.09
N GLY A 152 16.82 -6.06 -15.84
CA GLY A 152 17.17 -7.38 -16.34
C GLY A 152 16.84 -8.53 -15.41
N ASN A 153 16.10 -8.28 -14.34
CA ASN A 153 15.73 -9.32 -13.36
C ASN A 153 14.46 -10.05 -13.78
N THR A 154 14.62 -11.15 -14.51
CA THR A 154 13.51 -11.93 -15.06
C THR A 154 12.72 -12.70 -14.00
N GLU A 155 13.20 -12.77 -12.76
CA GLU A 155 12.44 -13.40 -11.67
C GLU A 155 11.09 -12.72 -11.45
N PHE A 156 10.96 -11.45 -11.82
CA PHE A 156 9.72 -10.68 -11.69
C PHE A 156 8.77 -10.79 -12.87
N ALA A 157 9.09 -11.61 -13.89
CA ALA A 157 8.27 -11.69 -15.11
C ALA A 157 6.83 -12.15 -14.83
N GLN A 158 6.66 -13.20 -14.01
CA GLN A 158 5.33 -13.71 -13.68
C GLN A 158 4.56 -12.75 -12.76
N ALA A 159 5.24 -12.17 -11.79
CA ALA A 159 4.63 -11.19 -10.88
C ALA A 159 4.16 -9.95 -11.65
N GLU A 160 4.92 -9.50 -12.65
CA GLU A 160 4.52 -8.37 -13.51
C GLU A 160 3.19 -8.68 -14.22
N LYS A 161 3.07 -9.85 -14.84
CA LYS A 161 1.84 -10.24 -15.54
C LYS A 161 0.65 -10.34 -14.59
N GLN A 162 0.85 -10.93 -13.42
CA GLN A 162 -0.22 -11.10 -12.43
C GLN A 162 -0.69 -9.76 -11.86
N THR A 163 0.24 -8.86 -11.55
CA THR A 163 -0.11 -7.53 -11.02
C THR A 163 -0.77 -6.66 -12.09
N TYR A 164 -0.31 -6.74 -13.34
CA TYR A 164 -0.96 -6.03 -14.44
C TYR A 164 -2.41 -6.49 -14.62
N LYS A 165 -2.63 -7.80 -14.64
CA LYS A 165 -3.98 -8.36 -14.75
C LYS A 165 -4.88 -7.90 -13.60
N ALA A 166 -4.35 -7.88 -12.37
CA ALA A 166 -5.10 -7.40 -11.21
C ALA A 166 -5.51 -5.93 -11.35
N LEU A 167 -4.63 -5.08 -11.93
CA LEU A 167 -4.95 -3.69 -12.19
C LEU A 167 -6.08 -3.55 -13.21
N VAL A 168 -5.99 -4.27 -14.32
CA VAL A 168 -7.02 -4.24 -15.38
C VAL A 168 -8.37 -4.74 -14.83
N ASP A 169 -8.35 -5.80 -14.06
CA ASP A 169 -9.55 -6.43 -13.50
C ASP A 169 -10.27 -5.55 -12.46
N MET A 170 -9.61 -4.54 -11.92
CA MET A 170 -10.27 -3.61 -11.01
C MET A 170 -11.34 -2.76 -11.71
N LYS A 171 -11.22 -2.53 -13.00
CA LYS A 171 -12.16 -1.74 -13.81
C LYS A 171 -12.45 -0.39 -13.17
N LEU A 172 -11.39 0.28 -12.73
CA LEU A 172 -11.45 1.56 -12.02
C LEU A 172 -11.00 2.68 -12.97
N PRO A 173 -11.90 3.59 -13.36
CA PRO A 173 -11.58 4.61 -14.37
C PRO A 173 -10.38 5.49 -14.06
N CYS A 174 -10.20 5.91 -12.81
CA CYS A 174 -9.04 6.73 -12.45
C CYS A 174 -7.72 5.95 -12.58
N LEU A 175 -7.74 4.65 -12.27
CA LEU A 175 -6.58 3.78 -12.45
C LEU A 175 -6.29 3.57 -13.95
N ASP A 176 -7.31 3.34 -14.76
CA ASP A 176 -7.17 3.20 -16.21
C ASP A 176 -6.58 4.45 -16.83
N TYR A 177 -7.01 5.63 -16.39
CA TYR A 177 -6.44 6.90 -16.81
C TYR A 177 -4.95 7.00 -16.46
N PHE A 178 -4.58 6.65 -15.23
CA PHE A 178 -3.19 6.67 -14.80
C PHE A 178 -2.33 5.74 -15.65
N MET A 179 -2.82 4.54 -15.89
CA MET A 179 -2.08 3.55 -16.69
C MET A 179 -1.87 4.03 -18.13
N GLU A 180 -2.88 4.65 -18.73
CA GLU A 180 -2.79 5.17 -20.09
C GLU A 180 -1.82 6.34 -20.21
N HIS A 181 -1.81 7.24 -19.24
CA HIS A 181 -1.09 8.52 -19.38
C HIS A 181 0.27 8.58 -18.68
N PHE A 182 0.51 7.72 -17.69
CA PHE A 182 1.73 7.84 -16.86
C PHE A 182 2.58 6.58 -16.83
N LEU A 183 2.02 5.41 -17.15
CA LEU A 183 2.71 4.15 -16.90
C LEU A 183 3.98 3.97 -17.72
N GLU A 184 3.96 4.32 -18.99
CA GLU A 184 5.13 4.15 -19.87
C GLU A 184 6.35 4.96 -19.42
N SER A 185 6.13 6.10 -18.73
CA SER A 185 7.25 6.92 -18.25
C SER A 185 8.14 6.18 -17.23
N PHE A 186 7.60 5.18 -16.54
CA PHE A 186 8.38 4.39 -15.58
C PHE A 186 9.42 3.48 -16.25
N ARG A 187 9.36 3.32 -17.57
CA ARG A 187 10.35 2.57 -18.34
C ARG A 187 11.48 3.44 -18.87
N LEU A 188 11.38 4.74 -18.72
CA LEU A 188 12.38 5.69 -19.22
C LEU A 188 13.57 5.78 -18.27
N THR A 189 14.75 6.08 -18.83
CA THR A 189 15.93 6.42 -18.04
C THR A 189 15.79 7.86 -17.52
N LEU A 190 16.66 8.24 -16.59
CA LEU A 190 16.63 9.59 -16.04
C LEU A 190 16.82 10.65 -17.15
N ASP A 191 17.72 10.37 -18.11
CA ASP A 191 17.99 11.31 -19.20
C ASP A 191 16.81 11.46 -20.17
N GLU A 192 15.93 10.46 -20.24
CA GLU A 192 14.75 10.49 -21.08
C GLU A 192 13.56 11.19 -20.42
N LEU A 193 13.60 11.31 -19.09
CA LEU A 193 12.56 11.98 -18.32
C LEU A 193 12.70 13.51 -18.39
#